data_0d6591350ae2c030fbb3e3514c59be77
#
_entry.id   0d6591350ae2c030fbb3e3514c59be77
#
_cell.length_a   1.000
_cell.length_b   1.000
_cell.length_c   1.000
_cell.angle_alpha   90.00
_cell.angle_beta   90.00
_cell.angle_gamma   90.00
#
_symmetry.space_group_name_H-M   'P 1'
#
loop_
_entity.id
_entity.type
_entity.pdbx_description
1 polymer ?
#
loop_
_entity_poly.entity_id
_entity_poly.type
_entity_poly.pdbx_seq_one_letter_code
_entity_poly.pdbx_strand_id
1 'polypeptide(L)'
;MIGNLVVYFNGETPVFVVVRKINGDDGIVCLRQSDGHVFNTTIEYLLPIPVTADILKHNFPNAIDSDALIWWPLEDSGKFCVSFSNTDPENTSKYIHKYSGICKYVHQLQNILHNCGRNDKISLP
;
A
#
# COMPACT_ATOMS: atom_id res chain seq x y z
N MET A 1 0.81 -4.70 -9.59
CA MET A 1 0.02 -3.50 -9.98
C MET A 1 -1.49 -3.72 -9.84
N ILE A 2 -2.03 -4.84 -10.21
CA ILE A 2 -3.45 -5.15 -9.99
C ILE A 2 -3.76 -5.13 -8.49
N GLY A 3 -4.82 -4.40 -8.09
CA GLY A 3 -5.17 -4.16 -6.69
C GLY A 3 -4.48 -2.97 -6.05
N ASN A 4 -3.50 -2.36 -6.72
CA ASN A 4 -2.77 -1.23 -6.17
C ASN A 4 -3.56 0.07 -6.26
N LEU A 5 -3.48 0.85 -5.17
CA LEU A 5 -4.03 2.19 -5.09
C LEU A 5 -3.04 3.20 -5.68
N VAL A 6 -3.49 3.95 -6.67
CA VAL A 6 -2.68 4.96 -7.37
C VAL A 6 -3.53 6.19 -7.67
N VAL A 7 -2.90 7.25 -8.17
CA VAL A 7 -3.58 8.45 -8.63
C VAL A 7 -3.70 8.42 -10.15
N TYR A 8 -4.91 8.64 -10.65
CA TYR A 8 -5.16 8.98 -12.06
C TYR A 8 -5.15 10.49 -12.21
N PHE A 9 -4.29 10.98 -13.08
CA PHE A 9 -4.17 12.42 -13.35
C PHE A 9 -3.88 12.65 -14.83
N ASN A 10 -4.82 13.29 -15.52
CA ASN A 10 -4.73 13.61 -16.94
C ASN A 10 -4.61 15.10 -17.22
N GLY A 11 -4.20 15.90 -16.24
CA GLY A 11 -4.12 17.36 -16.34
C GLY A 11 -5.31 18.10 -15.72
N GLU A 12 -6.31 17.36 -15.24
CA GLU A 12 -7.47 17.90 -14.54
C GLU A 12 -7.35 17.64 -13.04
N THR A 13 -8.43 17.27 -12.36
CA THR A 13 -8.41 16.94 -10.94
C THR A 13 -7.83 15.53 -10.73
N PRO A 14 -6.84 15.34 -9.83
CA PRO A 14 -6.36 14.00 -9.50
C PRO A 14 -7.44 13.16 -8.85
N VAL A 15 -7.49 11.87 -9.20
CA VAL A 15 -8.50 10.92 -8.72
C VAL A 15 -7.80 9.67 -8.18
N PHE A 16 -8.19 9.20 -7.01
CA PHE A 16 -7.67 7.95 -6.46
C PHE A 16 -8.39 6.76 -7.08
N VAL A 17 -7.62 5.82 -7.60
CA VAL A 17 -8.14 4.63 -8.30
C VAL A 17 -7.42 3.37 -7.85
N VAL A 18 -8.10 2.23 -7.96
CA VAL A 18 -7.49 0.91 -7.80
C VAL A 18 -7.37 0.27 -9.18
N VAL A 19 -6.20 -0.25 -9.50
CA VAL A 19 -5.98 -0.96 -10.77
C VAL A 19 -6.68 -2.33 -10.69
N ARG A 20 -7.57 -2.60 -11.64
CA ARG A 20 -8.37 -3.84 -11.67
C ARG A 20 -7.88 -4.85 -12.69
N LYS A 21 -7.41 -4.37 -13.84
CA LYS A 21 -6.98 -5.24 -14.94
C LYS A 21 -5.95 -4.53 -15.80
N ILE A 22 -5.00 -5.27 -16.34
CA ILE A 22 -3.95 -4.75 -17.20
C ILE A 22 -3.97 -5.54 -18.53
N ASN A 23 -4.23 -4.84 -19.63
CA ASN A 23 -4.21 -5.38 -20.99
C ASN A 23 -3.14 -4.67 -21.83
N GLY A 24 -1.92 -4.52 -21.27
CA GLY A 24 -0.86 -3.71 -21.86
C GLY A 24 -0.87 -2.28 -21.34
N ASP A 25 0.03 -1.43 -21.85
CA ASP A 25 0.21 -0.05 -21.36
C ASP A 25 -0.99 0.86 -21.64
N ASP A 26 -1.77 0.56 -22.70
CA ASP A 26 -2.91 1.36 -23.15
C ASP A 26 -4.26 0.80 -22.69
N GLY A 27 -4.26 -0.31 -21.98
CA GLY A 27 -5.49 -0.99 -21.60
C GLY A 27 -5.56 -1.27 -20.11
N ILE A 28 -5.36 -0.24 -19.27
CA ILE A 28 -5.42 -0.38 -17.81
C ILE A 28 -6.83 -0.02 -17.35
N VAL A 29 -7.51 -1.00 -16.74
CA VAL A 29 -8.85 -0.81 -16.17
C VAL A 29 -8.71 -0.37 -14.72
N CYS A 30 -9.30 0.77 -14.39
CA CYS A 30 -9.26 1.36 -13.06
C CYS A 30 -10.65 1.51 -12.46
N LEU A 31 -10.73 1.34 -11.14
CA LEU A 31 -11.93 1.58 -10.34
C LEU A 31 -11.73 2.85 -9.51
N ARG A 32 -12.55 3.88 -9.76
CA ARG A 32 -12.50 5.14 -9.00
C ARG A 32 -13.01 4.91 -7.59
N GLN A 33 -12.22 5.35 -6.58
CA GLN A 33 -12.52 5.08 -5.18
C GLN A 33 -13.74 5.84 -4.67
N SER A 34 -14.02 7.04 -5.23
CA SER A 34 -15.10 7.88 -4.73
C SER A 34 -16.51 7.33 -5.01
N ASP A 35 -16.71 6.65 -6.15
CA ASP A 35 -18.03 6.21 -6.61
C ASP A 35 -18.07 4.82 -7.24
N GLY A 36 -16.93 4.14 -7.34
CA GLY A 36 -16.86 2.83 -7.96
C GLY A 36 -16.93 2.83 -9.49
N HIS A 37 -16.80 4.00 -10.13
CA HIS A 37 -16.82 4.08 -11.60
C HIS A 37 -15.60 3.36 -12.19
N VAL A 38 -15.85 2.49 -13.17
CA VAL A 38 -14.80 1.73 -13.87
C VAL A 38 -14.50 2.40 -15.21
N PHE A 39 -13.23 2.61 -15.52
CA PHE A 39 -12.81 3.21 -16.77
C PHE A 39 -11.46 2.66 -17.23
N ASN A 40 -11.14 2.85 -18.50
CA ASN A 40 -9.85 2.50 -19.10
C ASN A 40 -8.94 3.70 -19.16
N THR A 41 -7.64 3.49 -18.97
CA THR A 41 -6.62 4.53 -19.11
C THR A 41 -5.31 3.93 -19.62
N THR A 42 -4.31 4.78 -19.79
CA THR A 42 -2.94 4.41 -20.14
C THR A 42 -2.03 4.59 -18.95
N ILE A 43 -0.88 3.91 -18.96
CA ILE A 43 0.08 3.93 -17.83
C ILE A 43 0.60 5.34 -17.54
N GLU A 44 0.71 6.19 -18.55
CA GLU A 44 1.24 7.56 -18.41
C GLU A 44 0.40 8.46 -17.49
N TYR A 45 -0.89 8.15 -17.31
CA TYR A 45 -1.80 8.91 -16.45
C TYR A 45 -1.87 8.39 -15.02
N LEU A 46 -1.16 7.31 -14.71
CA LEU A 46 -1.16 6.71 -13.38
C LEU A 46 0.11 7.12 -12.64
N LEU A 47 -0.07 7.73 -11.48
CA LEU A 47 1.02 8.21 -10.63
C LEU A 47 1.01 7.49 -9.28
N PRO A 48 2.19 7.19 -8.71
CA PRO A 48 2.26 6.58 -7.40
C PRO A 48 1.86 7.57 -6.31
N ILE A 49 1.28 7.05 -5.22
CA ILE A 49 0.93 7.84 -4.04
C ILE A 49 2.08 7.70 -3.03
N PRO A 50 2.72 8.81 -2.60
CA PRO A 50 3.74 8.72 -1.57
C PRO A 50 3.18 8.23 -0.24
N VAL A 51 3.89 7.33 0.43
CA VAL A 51 3.56 6.92 1.80
C VAL A 51 3.91 8.08 2.73
N THR A 52 3.00 8.37 3.66
CA THR A 52 3.20 9.36 4.73
C THR A 52 2.96 8.71 6.08
N ALA A 53 3.47 9.36 7.13
CA ALA A 53 3.19 8.91 8.50
C ALA A 53 1.70 8.87 8.79
N ASP A 54 0.92 9.81 8.25
CA ASP A 54 -0.54 9.85 8.44
C ASP A 54 -1.23 8.65 7.83
N ILE A 55 -0.82 8.23 6.63
CA ILE A 55 -1.33 7.00 5.98
C ILE A 55 -1.02 5.78 6.85
N LEU A 56 0.21 5.68 7.35
CA LEU A 56 0.61 4.54 8.19
C LEU A 56 -0.13 4.52 9.52
N LYS A 57 -0.30 5.66 10.18
CA LYS A 57 -1.07 5.76 11.43
C LYS A 57 -2.55 5.44 11.20
N HIS A 58 -3.11 5.86 10.08
CA HIS A 58 -4.51 5.61 9.75
C HIS A 58 -4.80 4.12 9.54
N ASN A 59 -3.91 3.41 8.87
CA ASN A 59 -4.09 1.98 8.55
C ASN A 59 -3.55 1.04 9.64
N PHE A 60 -2.57 1.47 10.41
CA PHE A 60 -1.89 0.65 11.42
C PHE A 60 -1.77 1.40 12.75
N PRO A 61 -2.91 1.70 13.40
CA PRO A 61 -2.92 2.51 14.63
C PRO A 61 -2.35 1.78 15.84
N ASN A 62 -2.31 0.44 15.84
CA ASN A 62 -1.95 -0.39 16.99
C ASN A 62 -0.61 -1.10 16.75
N ALA A 63 0.46 -0.32 16.60
CA ALA A 63 1.80 -0.84 16.32
C ALA A 63 2.39 -1.72 17.44
N ILE A 64 1.66 -1.91 18.55
CA ILE A 64 2.14 -2.64 19.74
C ILE A 64 1.55 -4.06 19.83
N ASP A 65 0.54 -4.40 19.02
CA ASP A 65 -0.07 -5.72 19.03
C ASP A 65 0.84 -6.77 18.37
N SER A 66 0.71 -8.03 18.80
CA SER A 66 1.58 -9.14 18.40
C SER A 66 1.59 -9.42 16.89
N ASP A 67 0.56 -9.00 16.16
CA ASP A 67 0.49 -9.09 14.69
C ASP A 67 0.68 -7.73 14.02
N ALA A 68 1.20 -6.75 14.74
CA ALA A 68 1.27 -5.39 14.29
C ALA A 68 2.38 -5.17 13.28
N LEU A 69 2.10 -4.32 12.32
CA LEU A 69 3.11 -3.72 11.49
C LEU A 69 3.85 -2.66 12.32
N ILE A 70 5.16 -2.81 12.42
CA ILE A 70 6.05 -1.80 12.97
C ILE A 70 6.64 -1.01 11.81
N TRP A 71 6.64 0.32 11.92
CA TRP A 71 7.18 1.16 10.87
C TRP A 71 7.98 2.33 11.46
N TRP A 72 8.96 2.78 10.73
CA TRP A 72 9.75 3.97 11.08
C TRP A 72 10.25 4.66 9.81
N PRO A 73 10.37 6.01 9.84
CA PRO A 73 10.90 6.73 8.70
C PRO A 73 12.41 6.52 8.55
N LEU A 74 12.88 6.45 7.32
CA LEU A 74 14.29 6.57 7.00
C LEU A 74 14.62 8.05 6.79
N GLU A 75 15.67 8.53 7.44
CA GLU A 75 16.03 9.93 7.48
C GLU A 75 16.10 10.58 6.09
N ASP A 76 15.36 11.67 5.91
CA ASP A 76 15.37 12.57 4.75
C ASP A 76 15.18 11.91 3.38
N SER A 77 14.70 10.68 3.32
CA SER A 77 14.56 9.95 2.07
C SER A 77 13.12 9.88 1.54
N GLY A 78 12.13 10.21 2.37
CA GLY A 78 10.72 9.98 2.06
C GLY A 78 10.32 8.50 2.05
N LYS A 79 11.21 7.63 2.51
CA LYS A 79 10.98 6.18 2.58
C LYS A 79 10.66 5.75 4.01
N PHE A 80 9.96 4.64 4.13
CA PHE A 80 9.63 4.01 5.41
C PHE A 80 10.06 2.56 5.41
N CYS A 81 10.67 2.15 6.52
CA CYS A 81 10.86 0.73 6.81
C CYS A 81 9.61 0.18 7.46
N VAL A 82 9.20 -1.01 7.04
CA VAL A 82 8.08 -1.74 7.62
C VAL A 82 8.52 -3.15 7.98
N SER A 83 8.08 -3.62 9.14
CA SER A 83 8.41 -4.94 9.62
C SER A 83 7.18 -5.55 10.30
N PHE A 84 6.95 -6.83 10.05
CA PHE A 84 5.90 -7.59 10.70
C PHE A 84 6.51 -8.46 11.79
N SER A 85 5.92 -8.43 12.98
CA SER A 85 6.25 -9.39 14.02
C SER A 85 5.04 -10.30 14.26
N ASN A 86 5.28 -11.61 14.23
CA ASN A 86 4.29 -12.59 14.60
C ASN A 86 4.76 -13.31 15.87
N THR A 87 3.79 -13.68 16.71
CA THR A 87 4.09 -14.58 17.84
C THR A 87 4.31 -15.99 17.30
N ASP A 88 5.31 -16.70 17.85
CA ASP A 88 5.50 -18.10 17.57
C ASP A 88 4.28 -18.88 18.08
N PRO A 89 3.58 -19.68 17.26
CA PRO A 89 2.42 -20.44 17.70
C PRO A 89 2.75 -21.49 18.76
N GLU A 90 4.01 -21.95 18.85
CA GLU A 90 4.46 -22.91 19.86
C GLU A 90 5.03 -22.23 21.10
N ASN A 91 5.44 -20.97 21.01
CA ASN A 91 5.99 -20.19 22.10
C ASN A 91 5.51 -18.75 22.02
N THR A 92 4.42 -18.45 22.71
CA THR A 92 3.74 -17.15 22.67
C THR A 92 4.55 -16.00 23.25
N SER A 93 5.65 -16.28 23.97
CA SER A 93 6.55 -15.25 24.50
C SER A 93 7.61 -14.81 23.50
N LYS A 94 7.71 -15.50 22.35
CA LYS A 94 8.74 -15.24 21.34
C LYS A 94 8.13 -14.59 20.11
N TYR A 95 8.64 -13.41 19.76
CA TYR A 95 8.26 -12.69 18.52
C TYR A 95 9.20 -13.07 17.39
N ILE A 96 8.63 -13.45 16.25
CA ILE A 96 9.38 -13.74 15.04
C ILE A 96 9.13 -12.63 14.04
N HIS A 97 10.19 -11.94 13.63
CA HIS A 97 10.15 -10.99 12.52
C HIS A 97 10.15 -11.79 11.22
N LYS A 98 8.99 -11.95 10.59
CA LYS A 98 8.88 -12.73 9.35
C LYS A 98 9.25 -11.96 8.10
N TYR A 99 9.13 -10.65 8.11
CA TYR A 99 9.35 -9.88 6.90
C TYR A 99 9.64 -8.42 7.22
N SER A 100 10.59 -7.85 6.51
CA SER A 100 10.83 -6.42 6.53
C SER A 100 11.03 -5.92 5.09
N GLY A 101 10.60 -4.70 4.85
CA GLY A 101 10.72 -4.07 3.55
C GLY A 101 10.80 -2.57 3.68
N ILE A 102 11.17 -1.92 2.58
CA ILE A 102 11.23 -0.47 2.48
C ILE A 102 10.24 -0.03 1.43
N CYS A 103 9.41 0.96 1.75
CA CYS A 103 8.46 1.53 0.80
C CYS A 103 8.55 3.04 0.78
N LYS A 104 8.37 3.61 -0.40
CA LYS A 104 8.24 5.05 -0.64
C LYS A 104 6.82 5.39 -1.10
N TYR A 105 6.16 4.47 -1.77
CA TYR A 105 4.85 4.64 -2.37
C TYR A 105 3.86 3.60 -1.83
N VAL A 106 2.58 3.96 -1.83
CA VAL A 106 1.50 3.10 -1.32
C VAL A 106 1.47 1.75 -2.02
N HIS A 107 1.66 1.69 -3.34
CA HIS A 107 1.65 0.42 -4.06
C HIS A 107 2.78 -0.52 -3.61
N GLN A 108 3.93 0.02 -3.23
CA GLN A 108 5.03 -0.78 -2.68
C GLN A 108 4.66 -1.37 -1.31
N LEU A 109 4.03 -0.57 -0.45
CA LEU A 109 3.50 -1.04 0.83
C LEU A 109 2.45 -2.15 0.62
N GLN A 110 1.55 -1.97 -0.34
CA GLN A 110 0.54 -2.99 -0.69
C GLN A 110 1.20 -4.29 -1.15
N ASN A 111 2.26 -4.22 -1.96
CA ASN A 111 3.00 -5.38 -2.42
C ASN A 111 3.67 -6.12 -1.25
N ILE A 112 4.23 -5.40 -0.30
CA ILE A 112 4.81 -5.99 0.92
C ILE A 112 3.73 -6.72 1.71
N LEU A 113 2.59 -6.09 1.94
CA LEU A 113 1.45 -6.69 2.65
C LEU A 113 0.97 -7.96 1.94
N HIS A 114 0.79 -7.89 0.64
CA HIS A 114 0.34 -9.02 -0.18
C HIS A 114 1.31 -10.20 -0.08
N ASN A 115 2.61 -9.95 -0.20
CA ASN A 115 3.65 -10.99 -0.13
C ASN A 115 3.73 -11.63 1.25
N CYS A 116 3.28 -10.93 2.29
CA CYS A 116 3.22 -11.48 3.66
C CYS A 116 1.89 -12.18 3.96
N GLY A 117 1.00 -12.32 2.98
CA GLY A 117 -0.33 -12.91 3.18
C GLY A 117 -1.26 -12.04 4.02
N ARG A 118 -1.02 -10.73 4.08
CA ARG A 118 -1.83 -9.78 4.85
C ARG A 118 -2.79 -9.01 3.94
N ASN A 119 -3.80 -8.39 4.57
CA ASN A 119 -4.71 -7.51 3.86
C ASN A 119 -3.93 -6.32 3.28
N ASP A 120 -3.94 -6.20 1.96
CA ASP A 120 -3.21 -5.18 1.20
C ASP A 120 -4.06 -3.95 0.84
N LYS A 121 -5.27 -3.85 1.37
CA LYS A 121 -6.13 -2.68 1.17
C LYS A 121 -5.67 -1.53 2.06
N ILE A 122 -5.36 -0.41 1.45
CA ILE A 122 -4.93 0.80 2.15
C ILE A 122 -6.02 1.86 1.97
N SER A 123 -6.44 2.44 3.09
CA SER A 123 -7.37 3.58 3.11
C SER A 123 -6.57 4.88 3.27
N LEU A 124 -7.00 5.94 2.57
CA LEU A 124 -6.42 7.26 2.74
C LEU A 124 -7.17 8.00 3.86
N PRO A 125 -6.43 8.75 4.71
CA PRO A 125 -7.04 9.52 5.79
C PRO A 125 -7.88 10.68 5.27
#